data_5d57f6d64f2274405173af6855c1c280
#
_entry.id   5d57f6d64f2274405173af6855c1c280
#
_cell.length_a   1.000
_cell.length_b   1.000
_cell.length_c   1.000
_cell.angle_alpha   90.00
_cell.angle_beta   90.00
_cell.angle_gamma   90.00
#
_symmetry.space_group_name_H-M   'P 1'
#
loop_
_entity.id
_entity.type
_entity.pdbx_description
1 polymer ?
#
loop_
_entity_poly.entity_id
_entity_poly.type
_entity_poly.pdbx_seq_one_letter_code
_entity_poly.pdbx_strand_id
1 'polypeptide(L)'
;MSILKQASLWLAGLLLLTGCGFTPKGQVINRADINSVYLSTPDPYGQLTREVEQQLRFAKIDILRHPDEHMVQLRVGSEQQSKRTISLYDNGQSAEYELGYGVQYQIIQPGKEPLSFTINIHRDFLENPQQALASSREAELILNEMREHAARRIIRRLTTLEP
;
A
#
# COMPACT_ATOMS: atom_id res chain seq x y z
N MET A 1 34.94 -45.00 -19.88
CA MET A 1 33.70 -45.16 -19.05
C MET A 1 33.58 -44.16 -17.88
N SER A 2 34.60 -43.37 -17.55
CA SER A 2 34.56 -42.38 -16.46
C SER A 2 33.96 -41.02 -16.90
N ILE A 3 34.21 -40.58 -18.13
CA ILE A 3 33.72 -39.27 -18.63
C ILE A 3 32.22 -39.21 -18.74
N LEU A 4 31.55 -40.30 -19.17
CA LEU A 4 30.11 -40.34 -19.24
C LEU A 4 29.44 -40.28 -17.84
N LYS A 5 30.04 -40.89 -16.82
CA LYS A 5 29.52 -40.80 -15.44
C LYS A 5 29.71 -39.39 -14.84
N GLN A 6 30.81 -38.73 -15.13
CA GLN A 6 31.03 -37.36 -14.70
C GLN A 6 30.06 -36.37 -15.38
N ALA A 7 29.82 -36.54 -16.69
CA ALA A 7 28.84 -35.68 -17.43
C ALA A 7 27.43 -35.88 -16.87
N SER A 8 27.03 -37.10 -16.51
CA SER A 8 25.72 -37.39 -15.91
C SER A 8 25.56 -36.76 -14.53
N LEU A 9 26.62 -36.72 -13.71
CA LEU A 9 26.58 -36.05 -12.39
C LEU A 9 26.42 -34.52 -12.51
N TRP A 10 27.12 -33.91 -13.48
CA TRP A 10 27.01 -32.49 -13.73
C TRP A 10 25.64 -32.07 -14.27
N LEU A 11 25.06 -32.91 -15.15
CA LEU A 11 23.71 -32.71 -15.68
C LEU A 11 22.64 -32.86 -14.59
N ALA A 12 22.78 -33.83 -13.68
CA ALA A 12 21.88 -33.97 -12.54
C ALA A 12 21.98 -32.81 -11.55
N GLY A 13 23.19 -32.26 -11.33
CA GLY A 13 23.40 -31.06 -10.51
C GLY A 13 22.75 -29.81 -11.10
N LEU A 14 22.79 -29.66 -12.44
CA LEU A 14 22.19 -28.52 -13.12
C LEU A 14 20.64 -28.53 -13.07
N LEU A 15 20.04 -29.73 -13.07
CA LEU A 15 18.58 -29.91 -12.95
C LEU A 15 18.02 -29.57 -11.55
N LEU A 16 18.85 -29.63 -10.51
CA LEU A 16 18.44 -29.29 -9.14
C LEU A 16 18.41 -27.76 -8.88
N LEU A 17 19.00 -26.93 -9.73
CA LEU A 17 19.04 -25.46 -9.60
C LEU A 17 17.78 -24.77 -10.14
N THR A 18 16.90 -25.46 -10.86
CA THR A 18 15.65 -24.88 -11.42
C THR A 18 14.48 -24.85 -10.45
N GLY A 19 14.68 -25.27 -9.20
CA GLY A 19 13.62 -25.44 -8.20
C GLY A 19 13.31 -24.21 -7.33
N CYS A 20 13.92 -23.04 -7.57
CA CYS A 20 13.49 -21.80 -6.87
C CYS A 20 12.17 -21.29 -7.45
N GLY A 21 11.07 -21.89 -7.06
CA GLY A 21 9.71 -21.42 -7.32
C GLY A 21 9.40 -20.08 -6.60
N PHE A 22 10.24 -19.06 -6.77
CA PHE A 22 9.96 -17.74 -6.26
C PHE A 22 8.89 -17.08 -7.13
N THR A 23 7.64 -17.24 -6.73
CA THR A 23 6.54 -16.44 -7.27
C THR A 23 6.54 -15.08 -6.56
N PRO A 24 6.77 -13.95 -7.24
CA PRO A 24 6.69 -12.64 -6.61
C PRO A 24 5.26 -12.43 -6.09
N LYS A 25 5.11 -12.39 -4.76
CA LYS A 25 3.87 -11.99 -4.10
C LYS A 25 3.68 -10.49 -4.34
N GLY A 26 2.80 -10.10 -5.25
CA GLY A 26 2.56 -8.69 -5.50
C GLY A 26 1.56 -8.39 -6.61
N GLN A 27 1.09 -9.37 -7.34
CA GLN A 27 0.04 -9.13 -8.31
C GLN A 27 -1.30 -8.98 -7.57
N VAL A 28 -1.85 -7.78 -7.62
CA VAL A 28 -3.24 -7.53 -7.23
C VAL A 28 -4.12 -8.23 -8.26
N ILE A 29 -4.72 -9.35 -7.88
CA ILE A 29 -5.66 -10.08 -8.75
C ILE A 29 -6.95 -9.25 -8.77
N ASN A 30 -7.25 -8.63 -9.89
CA ASN A 30 -8.49 -7.90 -10.13
C ASN A 30 -9.65 -8.90 -10.32
N ARG A 31 -10.23 -9.37 -9.23
CA ARG A 31 -11.37 -10.31 -9.23
C ARG A 31 -12.68 -9.65 -9.62
N ALA A 32 -12.78 -8.35 -9.43
CA ALA A 32 -13.97 -7.57 -9.74
C ALA A 32 -14.07 -7.18 -11.22
N ASP A 33 -13.07 -7.57 -12.05
CA ASP A 33 -12.96 -7.25 -13.48
C ASP A 33 -13.15 -5.74 -13.79
N ILE A 34 -12.66 -4.89 -12.89
CA ILE A 34 -12.74 -3.45 -13.01
C ILE A 34 -11.59 -3.00 -13.93
N ASN A 35 -11.93 -2.52 -15.13
CA ASN A 35 -10.95 -2.06 -16.11
C ASN A 35 -10.66 -0.55 -16.00
N SER A 36 -11.61 0.21 -15.46
CA SER A 36 -11.48 1.66 -15.30
C SER A 36 -12.21 2.15 -14.05
N VAL A 37 -11.73 3.27 -13.48
CA VAL A 37 -12.31 3.90 -12.30
C VAL A 37 -12.22 5.42 -12.41
N TYR A 38 -13.25 6.13 -11.95
CA TYR A 38 -13.15 7.56 -11.71
C TYR A 38 -12.61 7.80 -10.29
N LEU A 39 -11.43 8.41 -10.18
CA LEU A 39 -10.83 8.77 -8.89
C LEU A 39 -11.19 10.20 -8.51
N SER A 40 -11.83 10.38 -7.36
CA SER A 40 -12.16 11.67 -6.77
C SER A 40 -11.46 11.84 -5.42
N THR A 41 -10.78 12.96 -5.23
CA THR A 41 -10.03 13.28 -4.01
C THR A 41 -10.03 14.79 -3.78
N PRO A 42 -10.00 15.27 -2.51
CA PRO A 42 -9.90 16.68 -2.19
C PRO A 42 -8.51 17.29 -2.52
N ASP A 43 -7.46 16.45 -2.60
CA ASP A 43 -6.11 16.86 -2.96
C ASP A 43 -5.59 16.02 -4.15
N PRO A 44 -5.85 16.46 -5.40
CA PRO A 44 -5.42 15.75 -6.60
C PRO A 44 -3.90 15.59 -6.76
N TYR A 45 -3.12 16.44 -6.10
CA TYR A 45 -1.66 16.42 -6.15
C TYR A 45 -1.03 15.90 -4.85
N GLY A 46 -1.84 15.48 -3.92
CA GLY A 46 -1.42 14.95 -2.62
C GLY A 46 -0.62 13.65 -2.73
N GLN A 47 0.13 13.35 -1.69
CA GLN A 47 0.96 12.14 -1.66
C GLN A 47 0.08 10.88 -1.69
N LEU A 48 -1.01 10.84 -0.91
CA LEU A 48 -1.93 9.70 -0.94
C LEU A 48 -2.54 9.47 -2.33
N THR A 49 -2.93 10.56 -3.01
CA THR A 49 -3.49 10.46 -4.36
C THR A 49 -2.49 9.81 -5.32
N ARG A 50 -1.21 10.25 -5.28
CA ARG A 50 -0.15 9.64 -6.10
C ARG A 50 0.05 8.15 -5.80
N GLU A 51 0.02 7.76 -4.51
CA GLU A 51 0.12 6.35 -4.13
C GLU A 51 -1.09 5.53 -4.63
N VAL A 52 -2.31 6.07 -4.49
CA VAL A 52 -3.53 5.41 -5.01
C VAL A 52 -3.46 5.25 -6.52
N GLU A 53 -3.08 6.30 -7.26
CA GLU A 53 -2.91 6.23 -8.71
C GLU A 53 -1.85 5.20 -9.12
N GLN A 54 -0.73 5.13 -8.39
CA GLN A 54 0.32 4.15 -8.64
C GLN A 54 -0.19 2.72 -8.43
N GLN A 55 -0.96 2.48 -7.38
CA GLN A 55 -1.56 1.16 -7.10
C GLN A 55 -2.62 0.80 -8.16
N LEU A 56 -3.42 1.75 -8.65
CA LEU A 56 -4.36 1.55 -9.76
C LEU A 56 -3.62 1.12 -11.03
N ARG A 57 -2.52 1.80 -11.37
CA ARG A 57 -1.68 1.43 -12.53
C ARG A 57 -1.08 0.02 -12.37
N PHE A 58 -0.61 -0.35 -11.17
CA PHE A 58 -0.13 -1.71 -10.91
C PHE A 58 -1.23 -2.77 -11.05
N ALA A 59 -2.46 -2.43 -10.71
CA ALA A 59 -3.63 -3.29 -10.89
C ALA A 59 -4.15 -3.30 -12.35
N LYS A 60 -3.53 -2.52 -13.26
CA LYS A 60 -3.95 -2.32 -14.66
C LYS A 60 -5.37 -1.75 -14.76
N ILE A 61 -5.72 -0.82 -13.88
CA ILE A 61 -6.99 -0.11 -13.86
C ILE A 61 -6.75 1.30 -14.39
N ASP A 62 -7.47 1.68 -15.44
CA ASP A 62 -7.38 3.01 -16.04
C ASP A 62 -8.10 4.06 -15.20
N ILE A 63 -7.47 5.24 -15.06
CA ILE A 63 -8.03 6.35 -14.31
C ILE A 63 -8.71 7.30 -15.28
N LEU A 64 -10.00 7.50 -15.07
CA LEU A 64 -10.82 8.38 -15.89
C LEU A 64 -10.88 9.80 -15.34
N ARG A 65 -10.95 10.77 -16.21
CA ARG A 65 -10.96 12.20 -15.84
C ARG A 65 -12.36 12.75 -15.52
N HIS A 66 -13.38 12.09 -16.01
CA HIS A 66 -14.76 12.53 -15.84
C HIS A 66 -15.59 11.41 -15.22
N PRO A 67 -16.50 11.73 -14.30
CA PRO A 67 -17.42 10.74 -13.73
C PRO A 67 -18.45 10.31 -14.80
N ASP A 68 -18.82 9.05 -14.76
CA ASP A 68 -19.93 8.48 -15.54
C ASP A 68 -20.75 7.60 -14.58
N GLU A 69 -22.07 7.62 -14.72
CA GLU A 69 -23.00 6.86 -13.88
C GLU A 69 -22.88 5.34 -14.05
N HIS A 70 -22.32 4.91 -15.18
CA HIS A 70 -22.10 3.50 -15.50
C HIS A 70 -20.73 2.97 -15.05
N MET A 71 -19.93 3.79 -14.37
CA MET A 71 -18.59 3.46 -13.96
C MET A 71 -18.44 3.37 -12.44
N VAL A 72 -17.47 2.55 -12.03
CA VAL A 72 -17.05 2.51 -10.63
C VAL A 72 -16.34 3.83 -10.27
N GLN A 73 -16.75 4.44 -9.15
CA GLN A 73 -16.13 5.64 -8.62
C GLN A 73 -15.42 5.29 -7.31
N LEU A 74 -14.18 5.73 -7.17
CA LEU A 74 -13.40 5.68 -5.95
C LEU A 74 -13.26 7.11 -5.41
N ARG A 75 -13.91 7.41 -4.29
CA ARG A 75 -13.76 8.67 -3.57
C ARG A 75 -12.85 8.47 -2.39
N VAL A 76 -11.70 9.13 -2.39
CA VAL A 76 -10.74 9.09 -1.29
C VAL A 76 -10.81 10.41 -0.55
N GLY A 77 -11.02 10.36 0.75
CA GLY A 77 -11.09 11.55 1.62
C GLY A 77 -9.72 12.10 1.99
N SER A 78 -9.72 13.14 2.83
CA SER A 78 -8.48 13.73 3.35
C SER A 78 -7.76 12.79 4.30
N GLU A 79 -6.43 12.85 4.26
CA GLU A 79 -5.55 12.18 5.23
C GLU A 79 -5.70 12.82 6.62
N GLN A 80 -5.70 11.99 7.64
CA GLN A 80 -5.62 12.40 9.04
C GLN A 80 -4.35 11.82 9.63
N GLN A 81 -3.53 12.67 10.22
CA GLN A 81 -2.29 12.27 10.88
C GLN A 81 -2.32 12.70 12.33
N SER A 82 -1.79 11.87 13.21
CA SER A 82 -1.64 12.18 14.63
C SER A 82 -0.29 11.70 15.14
N LYS A 83 0.24 12.41 16.13
CA LYS A 83 1.43 12.02 16.88
C LYS A 83 1.09 12.10 18.37
N ARG A 84 1.22 11.00 19.09
CA ARG A 84 0.92 10.90 20.53
C ARG A 84 2.13 10.34 21.26
N THR A 85 2.55 11.00 22.34
CA THR A 85 3.61 10.48 23.24
C THR A 85 3.08 9.26 23.99
N ILE A 86 3.81 8.16 23.96
CA ILE A 86 3.50 6.91 24.68
C ILE A 86 4.47 6.59 25.81
N SER A 87 5.71 7.10 25.74
CA SER A 87 6.66 6.98 26.85
C SER A 87 7.53 8.23 27.01
N LEU A 88 8.11 8.41 28.20
CA LEU A 88 9.00 9.51 28.54
C LEU A 88 10.35 8.97 29.05
N TYR A 89 11.41 9.71 28.80
CA TYR A 89 12.69 9.55 29.47
C TYR A 89 12.61 10.04 30.93
N ASP A 90 13.58 9.65 31.78
CA ASP A 90 13.66 10.07 33.20
C ASP A 90 13.72 11.60 33.36
N ASN A 91 14.20 12.32 32.35
CA ASN A 91 14.26 13.78 32.33
C ASN A 91 12.94 14.45 31.87
N GLY A 92 11.87 13.67 31.64
CA GLY A 92 10.55 14.15 31.21
C GLY A 92 10.42 14.45 29.73
N GLN A 93 11.45 14.23 28.91
CA GLN A 93 11.35 14.35 27.46
C GLN A 93 10.64 13.13 26.88
N SER A 94 9.92 13.32 25.76
CA SER A 94 9.27 12.21 25.06
C SER A 94 10.31 11.24 24.51
N ALA A 95 10.14 9.96 24.79
CA ALA A 95 11.00 8.88 24.32
C ALA A 95 10.38 8.15 23.13
N GLU A 96 9.10 7.84 23.23
CA GLU A 96 8.38 7.14 22.18
C GLU A 96 7.10 7.86 21.83
N TYR A 97 6.78 7.82 20.55
CA TYR A 97 5.52 8.31 19.99
C TYR A 97 4.79 7.22 19.25
N GLU A 98 3.48 7.28 19.28
CA GLU A 98 2.62 6.60 18.34
C GLU A 98 2.28 7.57 17.21
N LEU A 99 2.61 7.19 15.99
CA LEU A 99 2.15 7.86 14.78
C LEU A 99 0.85 7.21 14.32
N GLY A 100 -0.20 8.01 14.19
CA GLY A 100 -1.49 7.58 13.67
C GLY A 100 -1.70 8.10 12.25
N TYR A 101 -2.25 7.27 11.38
CA TYR A 101 -2.63 7.63 10.02
C TYR A 101 -4.04 7.11 9.75
N GLY A 102 -4.93 7.98 9.31
CA GLY A 102 -6.31 7.68 9.01
C GLY A 102 -6.75 8.21 7.65
N VAL A 103 -7.60 7.46 6.96
CA VAL A 103 -8.29 7.91 5.74
C VAL A 103 -9.64 7.23 5.61
N GLN A 104 -10.64 8.00 5.20
CA GLN A 104 -11.95 7.50 4.81
C GLN A 104 -12.05 7.46 3.29
N TYR A 105 -12.69 6.44 2.76
CA TYR A 105 -12.94 6.35 1.32
C TYR A 105 -14.25 5.66 1.04
N GLN A 106 -14.78 5.88 -0.16
CA GLN A 106 -16.03 5.28 -0.65
C GLN A 106 -15.80 4.63 -2.00
N ILE A 107 -16.44 3.50 -2.22
CA ILE A 107 -16.53 2.86 -3.51
C ILE A 107 -17.99 2.87 -3.93
N ILE A 108 -18.26 3.42 -5.11
CA ILE A 108 -19.60 3.55 -5.68
C ILE A 108 -19.62 2.71 -6.95
N GLN A 109 -20.42 1.64 -6.93
CA GLN A 109 -20.68 0.81 -8.10
C GLN A 109 -21.92 1.31 -8.83
N PRO A 110 -22.02 1.14 -10.16
CA PRO A 110 -23.20 1.52 -10.92
C PRO A 110 -24.47 0.92 -10.33
N GLY A 111 -25.47 1.76 -10.06
CA GLY A 111 -26.78 1.34 -9.55
C GLY A 111 -26.79 0.80 -8.12
N LYS A 112 -25.68 0.90 -7.36
CA LYS A 112 -25.62 0.46 -5.97
C LYS A 112 -25.36 1.63 -5.01
N GLU A 113 -25.71 1.45 -3.75
CA GLU A 113 -25.42 2.40 -2.69
C GLU A 113 -23.89 2.51 -2.45
N PRO A 114 -23.40 3.71 -2.11
CA PRO A 114 -21.98 3.93 -1.79
C PRO A 114 -21.52 3.09 -0.59
N LEU A 115 -20.46 2.33 -0.76
CA LEU A 115 -19.80 1.59 0.30
C LEU A 115 -18.72 2.44 0.95
N SER A 116 -18.86 2.78 2.23
CA SER A 116 -17.93 3.59 2.99
C SER A 116 -17.00 2.74 3.83
N PHE A 117 -15.72 3.09 3.84
CA PHE A 117 -14.68 2.39 4.56
C PHE A 117 -13.75 3.37 5.28
N THR A 118 -13.14 2.93 6.37
CA THR A 118 -12.12 3.67 7.10
C THR A 118 -10.87 2.82 7.25
N ILE A 119 -9.73 3.42 7.03
CA ILE A 119 -8.42 2.82 7.33
C ILE A 119 -7.81 3.60 8.47
N ASN A 120 -7.39 2.89 9.50
CA ASN A 120 -6.57 3.41 10.58
C ASN A 120 -5.31 2.54 10.68
N ILE A 121 -4.16 3.18 10.75
CA ILE A 121 -2.85 2.54 10.89
C ILE A 121 -2.11 3.26 12.01
N HIS A 122 -1.43 2.51 12.85
CA HIS A 122 -0.62 3.04 13.94
C HIS A 122 0.78 2.44 13.85
N ARG A 123 1.79 3.24 14.19
CA ARG A 123 3.20 2.85 14.24
C ARG A 123 3.87 3.53 15.41
N ASP A 124 4.59 2.75 16.19
CA ASP A 124 5.43 3.28 17.24
C ASP A 124 6.74 3.78 16.64
N PHE A 125 7.23 4.89 17.19
CA PHE A 125 8.41 5.58 16.73
C PHE A 125 9.22 6.06 17.92
N LEU A 126 10.50 5.63 18.00
CA LEU A 126 11.45 6.07 19.03
C LEU A 126 12.13 7.36 18.59
N GLU A 127 11.94 8.44 19.35
CA GLU A 127 12.59 9.71 19.05
C GLU A 127 13.89 9.86 19.85
N ASN A 128 14.98 10.20 19.17
CA ASN A 128 16.24 10.55 19.80
C ASN A 128 16.39 12.07 19.84
N PRO A 129 16.25 12.72 21.01
CA PRO A 129 16.33 14.17 21.14
C PRO A 129 17.68 14.76 20.69
N GLN A 130 18.76 13.96 20.76
CA GLN A 130 20.10 14.39 20.33
C GLN A 130 20.26 14.36 18.81
N GLN A 131 19.34 13.69 18.10
CA GLN A 131 19.36 13.52 16.63
C GLN A 131 18.02 13.96 16.01
N ALA A 132 17.48 15.08 16.45
CA ALA A 132 16.13 15.54 16.09
C ALA A 132 15.88 15.57 14.56
N LEU A 133 16.89 15.97 13.77
CA LEU A 133 16.77 16.01 12.31
C LEU A 133 16.66 14.60 11.68
N ALA A 134 17.44 13.64 12.21
CA ALA A 134 17.36 12.24 11.76
C ALA A 134 16.00 11.64 12.15
N SER A 135 15.56 11.87 13.39
CA SER A 135 14.26 11.42 13.89
C SER A 135 13.08 11.99 13.09
N SER A 136 13.14 13.27 12.69
CA SER A 136 12.10 13.86 11.85
C SER A 136 12.01 13.20 10.46
N ARG A 137 13.15 12.87 9.86
CA ARG A 137 13.20 12.18 8.56
C ARG A 137 12.66 10.75 8.68
N GLU A 138 12.98 10.06 9.77
CA GLU A 138 12.48 8.71 10.04
C GLU A 138 10.96 8.71 10.23
N ALA A 139 10.42 9.65 10.99
CA ALA A 139 8.98 9.81 11.15
C ALA A 139 8.27 10.06 9.80
N GLU A 140 8.87 10.87 8.93
CA GLU A 140 8.34 11.11 7.58
C GLU A 140 8.38 9.84 6.72
N LEU A 141 9.43 9.05 6.79
CA LEU A 141 9.51 7.75 6.10
C LEU A 141 8.41 6.81 6.59
N ILE A 142 8.20 6.70 7.90
CA ILE A 142 7.14 5.87 8.48
C ILE A 142 5.76 6.34 7.97
N LEU A 143 5.50 7.64 7.93
CA LEU A 143 4.24 8.19 7.40
C LEU A 143 4.05 7.86 5.91
N ASN A 144 5.12 7.89 5.12
CA ASN A 144 5.07 7.50 3.71
C ASN A 144 4.75 6.00 3.54
N GLU A 145 5.35 5.13 4.36
CA GLU A 145 5.03 3.69 4.37
C GLU A 145 3.57 3.42 4.78
N MET A 146 3.05 4.17 5.78
CA MET A 146 1.64 4.06 6.20
C MET A 146 0.70 4.48 5.07
N ARG A 147 1.04 5.51 4.32
CA ARG A 147 0.29 6.02 3.17
C ARG A 147 0.26 5.02 2.02
N GLU A 148 1.42 4.46 1.68
CA GLU A 148 1.53 3.39 0.70
C GLU A 148 0.71 2.15 1.12
N HIS A 149 0.77 1.79 2.41
CA HIS A 149 -0.02 0.68 2.94
C HIS A 149 -1.53 0.95 2.85
N ALA A 150 -1.97 2.18 3.15
CA ALA A 150 -3.36 2.58 2.99
C ALA A 150 -3.80 2.46 1.53
N ALA A 151 -3.02 3.00 0.58
CA ALA A 151 -3.31 2.91 -0.85
C ALA A 151 -3.45 1.45 -1.31
N ARG A 152 -2.52 0.58 -0.92
CA ARG A 152 -2.62 -0.87 -1.23
C ARG A 152 -3.90 -1.51 -0.66
N ARG A 153 -4.32 -1.13 0.55
CA ARG A 153 -5.57 -1.64 1.16
C ARG A 153 -6.80 -1.16 0.40
N ILE A 154 -6.83 0.12 -0.02
CA ILE A 154 -7.92 0.69 -0.84
C ILE A 154 -8.07 -0.11 -2.13
N ILE A 155 -6.98 -0.27 -2.89
CA ILE A 155 -7.02 -0.94 -4.19
C ILE A 155 -7.33 -2.44 -4.04
N ARG A 156 -6.80 -3.10 -3.03
CA ARG A 156 -7.18 -4.49 -2.72
C ARG A 156 -8.68 -4.60 -2.47
N ARG A 157 -9.27 -3.67 -1.71
CA ARG A 157 -10.72 -3.70 -1.46
C ARG A 157 -11.49 -3.47 -2.75
N LEU A 158 -11.09 -2.50 -3.56
CA LEU A 158 -11.70 -2.21 -4.86
C LEU A 158 -11.70 -3.46 -5.76
N THR A 159 -10.57 -4.15 -5.87
CA THR A 159 -10.40 -5.31 -6.77
C THR A 159 -11.01 -6.61 -6.25
N THR A 160 -11.49 -6.65 -5.01
CA THR A 160 -12.12 -7.83 -4.39
C THR A 160 -13.62 -7.65 -4.14
N LEU A 161 -14.22 -6.54 -4.56
CA LEU A 161 -15.66 -6.36 -4.49
C LEU A 161 -16.36 -7.36 -5.40
N GLU A 162 -17.45 -7.93 -4.90
CA GLU A 162 -18.34 -8.72 -5.73
C GLU A 162 -19.13 -7.78 -6.68
N PRO A 163 -19.32 -8.18 -7.93
CA PRO A 163 -20.04 -7.41 -8.94
C PRO A 163 -21.53 -7.16 -8.60
#